data_ea09f372b5e9b7c409961f98ae90478e
#
_entry.id   ea09f372b5e9b7c409961f98ae90478e
#
_cell.length_a   1.000
_cell.length_b   1.000
_cell.length_c   1.000
_cell.angle_alpha   90.00
_cell.angle_beta   90.00
_cell.angle_gamma   90.00
#
_symmetry.space_group_name_H-M   'P 1'
#
loop_
_entity.id
_entity.type
_entity.pdbx_description
1 polymer ?
#
loop_
_entity_poly.entity_id
_entity_poly.type
_entity_poly.pdbx_seq_one_letter_code
_entity_poly.pdbx_strand_id
1 'polypeptide(L)'
;MEREVRSTKPWRKQGFLIGERDYRVKMKKLVEPLLAKYKKEGDFRSFDGRRIHYHYMIHPQEKAAIVISHGFCEFVGKYYEMMYYFYKLGYSVFFIEHRGHGYSERTTSNLSKVYVKSFHEYVADMNQFVERIVKKKSTSGKYMLYAHSMGGAIATMYIEKY
;
A
#
# COMPACT_ATOMS: atom_id res chain seq x y z
N MET A 1 -22.69 -40.28 -10.86
CA MET A 1 -22.00 -40.14 -9.55
C MET A 1 -20.87 -39.12 -9.72
N GLU A 2 -21.22 -37.84 -9.60
CA GLU A 2 -20.27 -36.75 -9.75
C GLU A 2 -19.42 -36.63 -8.49
N ARG A 3 -18.11 -36.78 -8.65
CA ARG A 3 -17.16 -36.52 -7.55
C ARG A 3 -17.07 -35.03 -7.32
N GLU A 4 -17.63 -34.59 -6.21
CA GLU A 4 -17.40 -33.24 -5.67
C GLU A 4 -15.90 -33.01 -5.41
N VAL A 5 -15.24 -32.27 -6.30
CA VAL A 5 -13.83 -31.87 -6.10
C VAL A 5 -13.82 -30.85 -4.96
N ARG A 6 -13.61 -31.31 -3.74
CA ARG A 6 -13.39 -30.44 -2.57
C ARG A 6 -12.14 -29.63 -2.82
N SER A 7 -12.34 -28.36 -3.14
CA SER A 7 -11.25 -27.39 -3.29
C SER A 7 -10.48 -27.27 -1.96
N THR A 8 -9.28 -27.83 -1.93
CA THR A 8 -8.36 -27.81 -0.77
C THR A 8 -7.59 -26.48 -0.62
N LYS A 9 -8.06 -25.40 -1.21
CA LYS A 9 -7.36 -24.10 -1.15
C LYS A 9 -7.59 -23.43 0.21
N PRO A 10 -6.55 -23.30 1.08
CA PRO A 10 -6.67 -22.82 2.48
C PRO A 10 -7.30 -21.45 2.61
N TRP A 11 -7.12 -20.58 1.61
CA TRP A 11 -7.64 -19.21 1.59
C TRP A 11 -9.16 -19.10 1.41
N ARG A 12 -9.84 -20.13 0.85
CA ARG A 12 -11.32 -20.15 0.74
C ARG A 12 -12.04 -20.33 2.09
N LYS A 13 -11.34 -20.83 3.10
CA LYS A 13 -11.88 -21.00 4.47
C LYS A 13 -11.79 -19.73 5.33
N GLN A 14 -11.14 -18.68 4.84
CA GLN A 14 -10.99 -17.45 5.60
C GLN A 14 -12.18 -16.52 5.29
N GLY A 15 -13.19 -16.55 6.14
CA GLY A 15 -14.48 -15.82 6.00
C GLY A 15 -14.40 -14.28 6.01
N PHE A 16 -13.20 -13.69 5.83
CA PHE A 16 -13.02 -12.25 5.74
C PHE A 16 -12.96 -11.70 4.31
N LEU A 17 -12.92 -12.56 3.28
CA LEU A 17 -12.94 -12.09 1.89
C LEU A 17 -14.29 -11.45 1.54
N ILE A 18 -14.22 -10.36 0.79
CA ILE A 18 -15.36 -9.56 0.40
C ILE A 18 -15.80 -9.98 -1.01
N GLY A 19 -17.04 -10.42 -1.14
CA GLY A 19 -17.65 -10.74 -2.42
C GLY A 19 -18.37 -9.54 -3.02
N GLU A 20 -18.57 -9.54 -4.33
CA GLU A 20 -19.21 -8.43 -5.06
C GLU A 20 -20.62 -8.12 -4.55
N ARG A 21 -21.43 -9.14 -4.25
CA ARG A 21 -22.85 -8.98 -3.84
C ARG A 21 -23.03 -8.10 -2.61
N ASP A 22 -22.11 -8.19 -1.65
CA ASP A 22 -22.20 -7.48 -0.36
C ASP A 22 -21.08 -6.45 -0.21
N TYR A 23 -20.40 -6.08 -1.29
CA TYR A 23 -19.19 -5.27 -1.27
C TYR A 23 -19.34 -4.01 -0.39
N ARG A 24 -20.31 -3.16 -0.69
CA ARG A 24 -20.53 -1.89 0.05
C ARG A 24 -20.82 -2.12 1.53
N VAL A 25 -21.60 -3.15 1.85
CA VAL A 25 -21.98 -3.48 3.23
C VAL A 25 -20.77 -3.97 4.01
N LYS A 26 -19.97 -4.86 3.42
CA LYS A 26 -18.77 -5.41 4.06
C LYS A 26 -17.64 -4.39 4.16
N MET A 27 -17.47 -3.52 3.17
CA MET A 27 -16.53 -2.39 3.28
C MET A 27 -16.86 -1.56 4.53
N LYS A 28 -18.11 -1.12 4.71
CA LYS A 28 -18.54 -0.34 5.88
C LYS A 28 -18.45 -1.10 7.20
N LYS A 29 -18.78 -2.40 7.20
CA LYS A 29 -18.86 -3.18 8.45
C LYS A 29 -17.52 -3.79 8.89
N LEU A 30 -16.62 -4.09 7.96
CA LEU A 30 -15.39 -4.83 8.24
C LEU A 30 -14.13 -4.01 7.95
N VAL A 31 -14.05 -3.37 6.77
CA VAL A 31 -12.84 -2.68 6.31
C VAL A 31 -12.68 -1.33 7.00
N GLU A 32 -13.67 -0.45 6.86
CA GLU A 32 -13.60 0.91 7.42
C GLU A 32 -13.34 0.94 8.93
N PRO A 33 -14.04 0.13 9.77
CA PRO A 33 -13.77 0.12 11.21
C PRO A 33 -12.36 -0.38 11.57
N LEU A 34 -11.85 -1.38 10.82
CA LEU A 34 -10.50 -1.88 11.04
C LEU A 34 -9.46 -0.83 10.66
N LEU A 35 -9.64 -0.17 9.51
CA LEU A 35 -8.77 0.92 9.09
C LEU A 35 -8.83 2.10 10.07
N ALA A 36 -10.03 2.50 10.50
CA ALA A 36 -10.20 3.58 11.49
C ALA A 36 -9.44 3.30 12.80
N LYS A 37 -9.35 2.03 13.19
CA LYS A 37 -8.66 1.60 14.41
C LYS A 37 -7.14 1.54 14.26
N TYR A 38 -6.65 1.04 13.13
CA TYR A 38 -5.24 0.66 12.99
C TYR A 38 -4.45 1.48 11.96
N LYS A 39 -5.11 2.12 10.97
CA LYS A 39 -4.44 2.95 9.99
C LYS A 39 -3.91 4.22 10.63
N LYS A 40 -2.65 4.47 10.42
CA LYS A 40 -1.95 5.70 10.76
C LYS A 40 -1.39 6.32 9.50
N GLU A 41 -1.03 7.59 9.57
CA GLU A 41 -0.46 8.33 8.46
C GLU A 41 0.64 9.26 8.94
N GLY A 42 1.41 9.79 8.00
CA GLY A 42 2.47 10.73 8.28
C GLY A 42 3.08 11.27 6.99
N ASP A 43 4.01 12.18 7.17
CA ASP A 43 4.75 12.81 6.09
C ASP A 43 6.26 12.65 6.30
N PHE A 44 7.01 12.67 5.22
CA PHE A 44 8.45 12.89 5.26
C PHE A 44 8.87 13.87 4.15
N ARG A 45 10.02 14.52 4.36
CA ARG A 45 10.65 15.34 3.32
C ARG A 45 11.57 14.48 2.49
N SER A 46 11.36 14.49 1.17
CA SER A 46 12.20 13.82 0.21
C SER A 46 13.55 14.54 0.02
N PHE A 47 14.42 14.00 -0.82
CA PHE A 47 15.76 14.51 -1.11
C PHE A 47 15.78 15.95 -1.62
N ASP A 48 14.70 16.40 -2.25
CA ASP A 48 14.49 17.74 -2.81
C ASP A 48 13.61 18.64 -1.91
N GLY A 49 13.34 18.20 -0.68
CA GLY A 49 12.52 18.92 0.29
C GLY A 49 11.01 18.77 0.14
N ARG A 50 10.52 18.07 -0.90
CA ARG A 50 9.09 17.85 -1.14
C ARG A 50 8.48 16.96 -0.09
N ARG A 51 7.26 17.31 0.31
CA ARG A 51 6.49 16.52 1.26
C ARG A 51 5.85 15.31 0.57
N ILE A 52 6.19 14.13 1.07
CA ILE A 52 5.62 12.86 0.64
C ILE A 52 4.77 12.31 1.79
N HIS A 53 3.51 12.04 1.48
CA HIS A 53 2.54 11.48 2.41
C HIS A 53 2.55 9.95 2.36
N TYR A 54 2.30 9.32 3.52
CA TYR A 54 2.22 7.86 3.59
C TYR A 54 1.20 7.41 4.64
N HIS A 55 0.71 6.19 4.45
CA HIS A 55 -0.15 5.51 5.41
C HIS A 55 0.48 4.20 5.84
N TYR A 56 0.16 3.74 7.05
CA TYR A 56 0.67 2.46 7.52
C TYR A 56 -0.26 1.82 8.56
N MET A 57 -0.13 0.50 8.71
CA MET A 57 -0.77 -0.32 9.71
C MET A 57 0.26 -1.32 10.23
N ILE A 58 0.54 -1.32 11.52
CA ILE A 58 1.48 -2.28 12.14
C ILE A 58 0.68 -3.42 12.76
N HIS A 59 0.96 -4.64 12.30
CA HIS A 59 0.36 -5.84 12.88
C HIS A 59 1.14 -6.26 14.13
N PRO A 60 0.47 -6.55 15.28
CA PRO A 60 1.16 -6.88 16.53
C PRO A 60 2.00 -8.18 16.45
N GLN A 61 1.65 -9.08 15.55
CA GLN A 61 2.38 -10.31 15.23
C GLN A 61 2.83 -10.28 13.78
N GLU A 62 3.61 -9.27 13.40
CA GLU A 62 4.03 -9.03 12.03
C GLU A 62 4.81 -10.20 11.44
N LYS A 63 4.30 -10.77 10.35
CA LYS A 63 4.99 -11.79 9.55
C LYS A 63 6.01 -11.19 8.59
N ALA A 64 5.62 -10.10 7.95
CA ALA A 64 6.44 -9.25 7.09
C ALA A 64 5.75 -7.89 6.91
N ALA A 65 6.47 -6.91 6.40
CA ALA A 65 5.94 -5.62 5.97
C ALA A 65 5.67 -5.63 4.46
N ILE A 66 4.45 -5.30 4.05
CA ILE A 66 4.09 -5.11 2.65
C ILE A 66 4.11 -3.63 2.33
N VAL A 67 4.95 -3.24 1.38
CA VAL A 67 5.06 -1.87 0.86
C VAL A 67 4.26 -1.78 -0.42
N ILE A 68 3.24 -0.93 -0.44
CA ILE A 68 2.36 -0.72 -1.59
C ILE A 68 2.82 0.49 -2.39
N SER A 69 3.09 0.27 -3.69
CA SER A 69 3.40 1.26 -4.70
C SER A 69 2.26 1.34 -5.71
N HIS A 70 1.49 2.42 -5.67
CA HIS A 70 0.26 2.57 -6.45
C HIS A 70 0.51 3.01 -7.90
N GLY A 71 -0.51 2.85 -8.75
CA GLY A 71 -0.50 3.29 -10.14
C GLY A 71 -0.73 4.79 -10.33
N PHE A 72 -0.61 5.24 -11.59
CA PHE A 72 -0.89 6.63 -11.96
C PHE A 72 -2.34 7.02 -11.64
N CYS A 73 -2.55 8.24 -11.15
CA CYS A 73 -3.86 8.76 -10.73
C CYS A 73 -4.59 7.92 -9.67
N GLU A 74 -3.86 7.19 -8.86
CA GLU A 74 -4.40 6.45 -7.72
C GLU A 74 -4.07 7.12 -6.39
N PHE A 75 -4.72 6.65 -5.33
CA PHE A 75 -4.56 7.13 -3.95
C PHE A 75 -4.96 6.03 -2.97
N VAL A 76 -4.66 6.18 -1.70
CA VAL A 76 -4.84 5.16 -0.66
C VAL A 76 -6.26 4.58 -0.59
N GLY A 77 -7.29 5.38 -0.86
CA GLY A 77 -8.69 4.93 -0.81
C GLY A 77 -9.01 3.75 -1.74
N LYS A 78 -8.31 3.63 -2.87
CA LYS A 78 -8.45 2.49 -3.78
C LYS A 78 -7.85 1.18 -3.24
N TYR A 79 -7.02 1.28 -2.19
CA TYR A 79 -6.29 0.15 -1.62
C TYR A 79 -6.80 -0.29 -0.24
N TYR A 80 -7.85 0.32 0.28
CA TYR A 80 -8.39 0.01 1.61
C TYR A 80 -8.73 -1.46 1.79
N GLU A 81 -9.35 -2.08 0.79
CA GLU A 81 -9.66 -3.51 0.80
C GLU A 81 -8.39 -4.38 0.82
N MET A 82 -7.39 -4.04 0.00
CA MET A 82 -6.12 -4.76 -0.02
C MET A 82 -5.35 -4.61 1.28
N MET A 83 -5.33 -3.39 1.85
CA MET A 83 -4.72 -3.15 3.16
C MET A 83 -5.40 -3.98 4.25
N TYR A 84 -6.73 -4.07 4.22
CA TYR A 84 -7.51 -4.91 5.11
C TYR A 84 -7.11 -6.39 4.97
N TYR A 85 -7.02 -6.92 3.75
CA TYR A 85 -6.65 -8.31 3.53
C TYR A 85 -5.25 -8.62 4.03
N PHE A 86 -4.27 -7.80 3.68
CA PHE A 86 -2.90 -8.01 4.16
C PHE A 86 -2.81 -7.96 5.68
N TYR A 87 -3.48 -7.00 6.30
CA TYR A 87 -3.51 -6.91 7.75
C TYR A 87 -4.17 -8.13 8.40
N LYS A 88 -5.31 -8.60 7.88
CA LYS A 88 -6.00 -9.82 8.35
C LYS A 88 -5.15 -11.08 8.19
N LEU A 89 -4.23 -11.10 7.24
CA LEU A 89 -3.28 -12.19 7.02
C LEU A 89 -2.04 -12.12 7.91
N GLY A 90 -1.89 -11.09 8.71
CA GLY A 90 -0.79 -10.94 9.67
C GLY A 90 0.39 -10.13 9.15
N TYR A 91 0.18 -9.29 8.15
CA TYR A 91 1.20 -8.41 7.60
C TYR A 91 1.02 -6.98 8.10
N SER A 92 2.12 -6.29 8.37
CA SER A 92 2.10 -4.83 8.42
C SER A 92 2.01 -4.28 7.02
N VAL A 93 1.32 -3.17 6.85
CA VAL A 93 1.09 -2.56 5.53
C VAL A 93 1.59 -1.13 5.54
N PHE A 94 2.33 -0.78 4.51
CA PHE A 94 2.87 0.55 4.27
C PHE A 94 2.48 1.01 2.88
N PHE A 95 1.91 2.18 2.77
CA PHE A 95 1.44 2.75 1.51
C PHE A 95 2.07 4.13 1.32
N ILE A 96 2.88 4.29 0.27
CA ILE A 96 3.39 5.60 -0.13
C ILE A 96 2.40 6.25 -1.11
N GLU A 97 2.03 7.50 -0.90
CA GLU A 97 1.40 8.30 -1.94
C GLU A 97 2.52 8.98 -2.74
N HIS A 98 2.72 8.53 -3.97
CA HIS A 98 3.78 9.05 -4.82
C HIS A 98 3.65 10.56 -5.02
N ARG A 99 4.79 11.29 -5.21
CA ARG A 99 4.78 12.72 -5.49
C ARG A 99 3.76 13.08 -6.56
N GLY A 100 3.02 14.15 -6.36
CA GLY A 100 1.95 14.58 -7.27
C GLY A 100 0.64 13.79 -7.13
N HIS A 101 0.53 12.82 -6.21
CA HIS A 101 -0.67 12.02 -5.99
C HIS A 101 -1.17 12.13 -4.55
N GLY A 102 -2.44 11.84 -4.35
CA GLY A 102 -3.07 11.83 -3.03
C GLY A 102 -2.79 13.10 -2.25
N TYR A 103 -2.32 12.94 -1.02
CA TYR A 103 -1.94 14.03 -0.12
C TYR A 103 -0.47 14.45 -0.25
N SER A 104 0.33 13.79 -1.10
CA SER A 104 1.70 14.21 -1.38
C SER A 104 1.75 15.55 -2.13
N GLU A 105 2.84 16.29 -1.93
CA GLU A 105 3.02 17.61 -2.55
C GLU A 105 2.98 17.54 -4.08
N ARG A 106 2.29 18.51 -4.68
CA ARG A 106 2.22 18.69 -6.13
C ARG A 106 3.16 19.79 -6.58
N THR A 107 3.71 19.61 -7.79
CA THR A 107 4.62 20.59 -8.41
C THR A 107 3.89 21.58 -9.31
N THR A 108 2.59 21.34 -9.57
CA THR A 108 1.75 22.14 -10.45
C THR A 108 0.67 22.85 -9.65
N SER A 109 0.28 24.06 -10.05
CA SER A 109 -0.86 24.79 -9.50
C SER A 109 -2.20 24.11 -9.83
N ASN A 110 -2.25 23.34 -10.93
CA ASN A 110 -3.43 22.59 -11.32
C ASN A 110 -3.39 21.20 -10.68
N LEU A 111 -4.29 20.95 -9.72
CA LEU A 111 -4.36 19.69 -8.95
C LEU A 111 -4.73 18.47 -9.79
N SER A 112 -5.25 18.65 -11.01
CA SER A 112 -5.53 17.56 -11.94
C SER A 112 -4.32 17.12 -12.75
N LYS A 113 -3.20 17.84 -12.65
CA LYS A 113 -1.97 17.53 -13.38
C LYS A 113 -0.92 16.95 -12.44
N VAL A 114 -0.24 15.93 -12.93
CA VAL A 114 0.96 15.36 -12.29
C VAL A 114 2.15 15.69 -13.17
N TYR A 115 3.21 16.20 -12.54
CA TYR A 115 4.48 16.46 -13.22
C TYR A 115 5.64 16.04 -12.32
N VAL A 116 6.59 15.36 -12.91
CA VAL A 116 7.89 15.04 -12.34
C VAL A 116 8.97 15.39 -13.36
N LYS A 117 10.09 15.89 -12.89
CA LYS A 117 11.23 16.22 -13.76
C LYS A 117 11.89 14.96 -14.32
N SER A 118 11.92 13.91 -13.52
CA SER A 118 12.50 12.61 -13.87
C SER A 118 11.76 11.49 -13.15
N PHE A 119 11.57 10.37 -13.81
CA PHE A 119 10.97 9.17 -13.21
C PHE A 119 11.82 8.63 -12.03
N HIS A 120 13.13 8.89 -12.04
CA HIS A 120 14.02 8.56 -10.93
C HIS A 120 13.70 9.27 -9.61
N GLU A 121 12.92 10.35 -9.64
CA GLU A 121 12.45 11.02 -8.42
C GLU A 121 11.50 10.13 -7.63
N TYR A 122 10.63 9.37 -8.31
CA TYR A 122 9.77 8.38 -7.67
C TYR A 122 10.58 7.26 -7.01
N VAL A 123 11.63 6.81 -7.68
CA VAL A 123 12.52 5.75 -7.17
C VAL A 123 13.27 6.23 -5.92
N ALA A 124 13.74 7.46 -5.92
CA ALA A 124 14.39 8.08 -4.78
C ALA A 124 13.43 8.27 -3.59
N ASP A 125 12.19 8.68 -3.84
CA ASP A 125 11.15 8.77 -2.80
C ASP A 125 10.86 7.39 -2.20
N MET A 126 10.74 6.36 -3.03
CA MET A 126 10.52 4.97 -2.59
C MET A 126 11.66 4.51 -1.68
N ASN A 127 12.91 4.75 -2.08
CA ASN A 127 14.07 4.39 -1.26
C ASN A 127 14.03 5.10 0.10
N GLN A 128 13.81 6.40 0.12
CA GLN A 128 13.71 7.13 1.40
C GLN A 128 12.54 6.66 2.26
N PHE A 129 11.41 6.34 1.64
CA PHE A 129 10.26 5.77 2.35
C PHE A 129 10.62 4.44 3.01
N VAL A 130 11.24 3.52 2.26
CA VAL A 130 11.65 2.22 2.79
C VAL A 130 12.67 2.38 3.92
N GLU A 131 13.74 3.14 3.69
CA GLU A 131 14.83 3.28 4.67
C GLU A 131 14.40 4.03 5.95
N ARG A 132 13.66 5.13 5.81
CA ARG A 132 13.37 6.03 6.92
C ARG A 132 12.08 5.71 7.66
N ILE A 133 11.14 5.03 7.00
CA ILE A 133 9.80 4.79 7.56
C ILE A 133 9.56 3.28 7.73
N VAL A 134 9.65 2.50 6.65
CA VAL A 134 9.29 1.08 6.68
C VAL A 134 10.24 0.31 7.60
N LYS A 135 11.53 0.39 7.35
CA LYS A 135 12.56 -0.33 8.16
C LYS A 135 12.55 0.07 9.64
N LYS A 136 12.21 1.33 9.95
CA LYS A 136 12.14 1.80 11.34
C LYS A 136 10.88 1.37 12.10
N LYS A 137 9.79 1.10 11.38
CA LYS A 137 8.49 0.76 12.00
C LYS A 137 8.18 -0.73 11.94
N SER A 138 8.71 -1.44 10.96
CA SER A 138 8.56 -2.89 10.83
C SER A 138 9.37 -3.61 11.89
N THR A 139 8.81 -4.69 12.42
CA THR A 139 9.41 -5.49 13.50
C THR A 139 9.99 -6.82 13.01
N SER A 140 9.56 -7.31 11.84
CA SER A 140 9.98 -8.62 11.32
C SER A 140 11.31 -8.61 10.56
N GLY A 141 11.75 -7.45 10.08
CA GLY A 141 12.90 -7.34 9.18
C GLY A 141 12.69 -7.94 7.78
N LYS A 142 11.46 -8.37 7.47
CA LYS A 142 11.09 -8.96 6.17
C LYS A 142 10.20 -8.00 5.39
N TYR A 143 10.57 -7.75 4.13
CA TYR A 143 9.89 -6.74 3.30
C TYR A 143 9.42 -7.35 1.98
N MET A 144 8.22 -6.98 1.54
CA MET A 144 7.63 -7.37 0.26
C MET A 144 7.08 -6.13 -0.43
N LEU A 145 7.22 -6.07 -1.73
CA LEU A 145 6.61 -5.02 -2.56
C LEU A 145 5.33 -5.54 -3.22
N TYR A 146 4.27 -4.78 -3.08
CA TYR A 146 3.04 -4.94 -3.83
C TYR A 146 2.86 -3.70 -4.71
N ALA A 147 2.89 -3.88 -6.02
CA ALA A 147 2.95 -2.75 -6.95
C ALA A 147 1.96 -2.93 -8.11
N HIS A 148 1.41 -1.81 -8.57
CA HIS A 148 0.45 -1.78 -9.68
C HIS A 148 0.86 -0.72 -10.72
N SER A 149 0.84 -1.08 -12.02
CA SER A 149 1.03 -0.16 -13.14
C SER A 149 2.31 0.69 -13.00
N MET A 150 2.20 2.02 -12.98
CA MET A 150 3.33 2.95 -12.73
C MET A 150 4.12 2.55 -11.49
N GLY A 151 3.43 2.18 -10.42
CA GLY A 151 4.08 1.70 -9.20
C GLY A 151 4.91 0.44 -9.41
N GLY A 152 4.53 -0.43 -10.35
CA GLY A 152 5.32 -1.59 -10.78
C GLY A 152 6.66 -1.18 -11.39
N ALA A 153 6.66 -0.21 -12.29
CA ALA A 153 7.89 0.33 -12.87
C ALA A 153 8.80 0.96 -11.79
N ILE A 154 8.20 1.73 -10.85
CA ILE A 154 8.94 2.31 -9.73
C ILE A 154 9.58 1.21 -8.87
N ALA A 155 8.80 0.18 -8.52
CA ALA A 155 9.26 -0.92 -7.68
C ALA A 155 10.39 -1.73 -8.37
N THR A 156 10.28 -2.00 -9.67
CA THR A 156 11.32 -2.68 -10.45
C THR A 156 12.61 -1.87 -10.44
N MET A 157 12.56 -0.60 -10.80
CA MET A 157 13.75 0.27 -10.79
C MET A 157 14.33 0.44 -9.38
N TYR A 158 13.50 0.42 -8.35
CA TYR A 158 13.96 0.46 -6.96
C TYR A 158 14.77 -0.79 -6.61
N ILE A 159 14.27 -1.99 -6.94
CA ILE A 159 14.95 -3.26 -6.64
C ILE A 159 16.26 -3.39 -7.44
N GLU A 160 16.29 -2.92 -8.70
CA GLU A 160 17.49 -2.95 -9.53
C GLU A 160 18.60 -2.02 -9.01
N LYS A 161 18.21 -0.96 -8.31
CA LYS A 161 19.16 0.07 -7.87
C LYS A 161 19.66 -0.13 -6.43
N TYR A 162 18.81 -0.64 -5.54
CA TYR A 162 19.01 -0.70 -4.09
C TYR A 162 18.85 -2.12 -3.53
#